data_b54eeca108340799d150fe768e5d96f4
#
_entry.id   b54eeca108340799d150fe768e5d96f4
#
_cell.length_a   1.000
_cell.length_b   1.000
_cell.length_c   1.000
_cell.angle_alpha   90.00
_cell.angle_beta   90.00
_cell.angle_gamma   90.00
#
_symmetry.space_group_name_H-M   'P 1'
#
loop_
_entity.id
_entity.type
_entity.pdbx_description
1 polymer ?
#
loop_
_entity_poly.entity_id
_entity_poly.type
_entity_poly.pdbx_seq_one_letter_code
_entity_poly.pdbx_strand_id
1 'polypeptide(L)'
;MTTIDPNSPVPKYFQLRAILLDMIESTELPVDAPIPSERELCARYGLSRMTVRQGVDQLVSEGRLYRVPGKGTFVARPKIEMPLRLVSFTEDMLARGMRPGAIDLDRRTLPADARLARAFEVELGTPIHLIERLRTADGEPMALERAHILASLAPDLLDRRLADRSLYGVLEAVYGLVFDAGDQTIDAGLADATDARHLHIPRGSAVLLLRRRSFTNGTCAELGVSTYRADRYQVHTALGHPPTRS
;
A
#
# COMPACT_ATOMS: atom_id res chain seq x y z
N MET A 1 24.37 -6.00 -18.28
CA MET A 1 24.64 -7.29 -19.01
C MET A 1 23.62 -7.43 -20.11
N THR A 2 24.04 -7.45 -21.38
CA THR A 2 23.09 -7.47 -22.53
C THR A 2 22.97 -8.83 -23.24
N THR A 3 23.76 -9.83 -22.84
CA THR A 3 23.83 -11.15 -23.51
C THR A 3 23.92 -12.29 -22.50
N ILE A 4 23.44 -13.47 -22.93
CA ILE A 4 23.55 -14.71 -22.15
C ILE A 4 24.95 -15.31 -22.41
N ASP A 5 25.68 -15.58 -21.35
CA ASP A 5 26.96 -16.31 -21.41
C ASP A 5 26.70 -17.82 -21.21
N PRO A 6 26.91 -18.65 -22.26
CA PRO A 6 26.69 -20.08 -22.17
C PRO A 6 27.68 -20.80 -21.22
N ASN A 7 28.85 -20.20 -20.97
CA ASN A 7 29.93 -20.76 -20.17
C ASN A 7 29.89 -20.30 -18.70
N SER A 8 28.97 -19.39 -18.34
CA SER A 8 28.82 -18.91 -16.97
C SER A 8 28.25 -20.01 -16.07
N PRO A 9 28.75 -20.17 -14.82
CA PRO A 9 28.16 -21.05 -13.83
C PRO A 9 26.74 -20.61 -13.38
N VAL A 10 26.34 -19.38 -13.73
CA VAL A 10 25.02 -18.82 -13.38
C VAL A 10 23.97 -19.43 -14.30
N PRO A 11 22.87 -20.00 -13.76
CA PRO A 11 21.80 -20.58 -14.57
C PRO A 11 21.23 -19.58 -15.61
N LYS A 12 20.94 -20.04 -16.81
CA LYS A 12 20.51 -19.19 -17.93
C LYS A 12 19.24 -18.39 -17.64
N TYR A 13 18.29 -18.95 -16.87
CA TYR A 13 17.08 -18.23 -16.47
C TYR A 13 17.40 -17.05 -15.53
N PHE A 14 18.42 -17.22 -14.68
CA PHE A 14 18.85 -16.15 -13.77
C PHE A 14 19.59 -15.03 -14.51
N GLN A 15 20.38 -15.37 -15.54
CA GLN A 15 20.99 -14.39 -16.43
C GLN A 15 19.93 -13.58 -17.19
N LEU A 16 18.90 -14.25 -17.75
CA LEU A 16 17.79 -13.57 -18.41
C LEU A 16 17.04 -12.65 -17.45
N ARG A 17 16.78 -13.12 -16.22
CA ARG A 17 16.17 -12.30 -15.17
C ARG A 17 16.99 -11.02 -14.93
N ALA A 18 18.31 -11.15 -14.80
CA ALA A 18 19.19 -9.99 -14.58
C ALA A 18 19.17 -9.01 -15.77
N ILE A 19 19.14 -9.50 -17.00
CA ILE A 19 19.01 -8.67 -18.20
C ILE A 19 17.70 -7.90 -18.22
N LEU A 20 16.56 -8.58 -17.99
CA LEU A 20 15.25 -7.93 -17.97
C LEU A 20 15.16 -6.90 -16.83
N LEU A 21 15.75 -7.19 -15.66
CA LEU A 21 15.79 -6.27 -14.55
C LEU A 21 16.59 -5.01 -14.87
N ASP A 22 17.75 -5.17 -15.52
CA ASP A 22 18.58 -4.05 -15.99
C ASP A 22 17.84 -3.17 -17.01
N MET A 23 17.08 -3.77 -17.96
CA MET A 23 16.23 -3.04 -18.89
C MET A 23 15.08 -2.27 -18.22
N ILE A 24 14.54 -2.80 -17.12
CA ILE A 24 13.51 -2.12 -16.31
C ILE A 24 14.13 -0.94 -15.55
N GLU A 25 15.29 -1.16 -14.93
CA GLU A 25 15.96 -0.15 -14.10
C GLU A 25 16.59 0.98 -14.92
N SER A 26 17.06 0.68 -16.13
CA SER A 26 17.55 1.68 -17.09
C SER A 26 16.46 2.44 -17.84
N THR A 27 15.17 2.14 -17.55
CA THR A 27 14.00 2.69 -18.26
C THR A 27 13.89 2.34 -19.74
N GLU A 28 14.69 1.40 -20.25
CA GLU A 28 14.52 0.84 -21.60
C GLU A 28 13.14 0.15 -21.74
N LEU A 29 12.67 -0.44 -20.62
CA LEU A 29 11.30 -0.94 -20.46
C LEU A 29 10.59 -0.08 -19.39
N PRO A 30 9.81 0.93 -19.79
CA PRO A 30 9.13 1.79 -18.83
C PRO A 30 7.98 1.06 -18.14
N VAL A 31 7.52 1.63 -17.03
CA VAL A 31 6.37 1.15 -16.26
C VAL A 31 5.15 0.99 -17.16
N ASP A 32 4.38 -0.07 -16.95
CA ASP A 32 3.20 -0.46 -17.73
C ASP A 32 3.48 -0.80 -19.20
N ALA A 33 4.75 -0.77 -19.65
CA ALA A 33 5.11 -1.24 -20.99
C ALA A 33 5.11 -2.79 -21.04
N PRO A 34 4.72 -3.39 -22.18
CA PRO A 34 4.87 -4.81 -22.38
C PRO A 34 6.36 -5.18 -22.52
N ILE A 35 6.77 -6.28 -21.89
CA ILE A 35 8.07 -6.88 -22.19
C ILE A 35 7.97 -7.68 -23.52
N PRO A 36 9.10 -7.97 -24.20
CA PRO A 36 9.07 -8.87 -25.34
C PRO A 36 8.43 -10.21 -24.97
N SER A 37 7.66 -10.76 -25.89
CA SER A 37 6.98 -12.06 -25.68
C SER A 37 7.97 -13.18 -25.40
N GLU A 38 7.52 -14.25 -24.72
CA GLU A 38 8.37 -15.43 -24.46
C GLU A 38 8.99 -15.96 -25.77
N ARG A 39 8.27 -15.91 -26.89
CA ARG A 39 8.77 -16.31 -28.21
C ARG A 39 9.92 -15.42 -28.69
N GLU A 40 9.78 -14.11 -28.55
CA GLU A 40 10.82 -13.15 -28.93
C GLU A 40 12.05 -13.27 -28.03
N LEU A 41 11.85 -13.47 -26.71
CA LEU A 41 12.96 -13.70 -25.78
C LEU A 41 13.70 -15.00 -26.10
N CYS A 42 12.98 -16.09 -26.45
CA CYS A 42 13.62 -17.33 -26.91
C CYS A 42 14.48 -17.10 -28.17
N ALA A 43 13.95 -16.38 -29.15
CA ALA A 43 14.67 -16.10 -30.40
C ALA A 43 15.88 -15.18 -30.17
N ARG A 44 15.72 -14.12 -29.36
CA ARG A 44 16.76 -13.12 -29.09
C ARG A 44 17.95 -13.69 -28.32
N TYR A 45 17.68 -14.55 -27.33
CA TYR A 45 18.72 -15.06 -26.41
C TYR A 45 19.09 -16.52 -26.60
N GLY A 46 18.51 -17.22 -27.57
CA GLY A 46 18.80 -18.64 -27.84
C GLY A 46 18.40 -19.56 -26.68
N LEU A 47 17.33 -19.25 -25.97
CA LEU A 47 16.86 -19.96 -24.78
C LEU A 47 15.67 -20.85 -25.07
N SER A 48 15.51 -21.94 -24.28
CA SER A 48 14.30 -22.74 -24.30
C SER A 48 13.12 -21.98 -23.71
N ARG A 49 11.88 -22.31 -24.13
CA ARG A 49 10.66 -21.71 -23.57
C ARG A 49 10.57 -21.87 -22.04
N MET A 50 10.98 -23.04 -21.53
CA MET A 50 10.97 -23.29 -20.07
C MET A 50 11.93 -22.36 -19.33
N THR A 51 13.13 -22.14 -19.88
CA THR A 51 14.14 -21.24 -19.29
C THR A 51 13.64 -19.79 -19.29
N VAL A 52 13.05 -19.34 -20.40
CA VAL A 52 12.48 -17.98 -20.51
C VAL A 52 11.33 -17.82 -19.52
N ARG A 53 10.40 -18.77 -19.50
CA ARG A 53 9.25 -18.73 -18.59
C ARG A 53 9.68 -18.69 -17.13
N GLN A 54 10.67 -19.49 -16.73
CA GLN A 54 11.20 -19.50 -15.38
C GLN A 54 11.79 -18.13 -14.97
N GLY A 55 12.56 -17.48 -15.84
CA GLY A 55 13.11 -16.14 -15.59
C GLY A 55 12.03 -15.06 -15.47
N VAL A 56 11.01 -15.13 -16.35
CA VAL A 56 9.85 -14.21 -16.28
C VAL A 56 8.99 -14.47 -15.04
N ASP A 57 8.72 -15.75 -14.70
CA ASP A 57 7.93 -16.13 -13.52
C ASP A 57 8.58 -15.62 -12.22
N GLN A 58 9.91 -15.62 -12.14
CA GLN A 58 10.59 -15.04 -10.99
C GLN A 58 10.34 -13.53 -10.87
N LEU A 59 10.47 -12.77 -11.96
CA LEU A 59 10.19 -11.33 -11.94
C LEU A 59 8.73 -11.02 -11.64
N VAL A 60 7.81 -11.89 -12.06
CA VAL A 60 6.39 -11.77 -11.68
C VAL A 60 6.20 -12.05 -10.19
N SER A 61 6.84 -13.09 -9.64
CA SER A 61 6.76 -13.41 -8.20
C SER A 61 7.39 -12.32 -7.31
N GLU A 62 8.43 -11.64 -7.83
CA GLU A 62 9.07 -10.49 -7.18
C GLU A 62 8.28 -9.18 -7.33
N GLY A 63 7.17 -9.19 -8.10
CA GLY A 63 6.36 -8.00 -8.36
C GLY A 63 7.04 -6.96 -9.25
N ARG A 64 8.07 -7.35 -10.01
CA ARG A 64 8.74 -6.50 -11.01
C ARG A 64 8.01 -6.52 -12.36
N LEU A 65 7.28 -7.60 -12.63
CA LEU A 65 6.41 -7.79 -13.78
C LEU A 65 5.02 -8.24 -13.33
N TYR A 66 4.01 -8.00 -14.16
CA TYR A 66 2.68 -8.56 -13.98
C TYR A 66 2.12 -9.10 -15.28
N ARG A 67 1.25 -10.12 -15.21
CA ARG A 67 0.61 -10.73 -16.37
C ARG A 67 -0.81 -10.24 -16.54
N VAL A 68 -1.16 -9.94 -17.79
CA VAL A 68 -2.53 -9.69 -18.20
C VAL A 68 -2.96 -10.83 -19.13
N PRO A 69 -3.94 -11.68 -18.75
CA PRO A 69 -4.40 -12.78 -19.59
C PRO A 69 -4.76 -12.30 -20.99
N GLY A 70 -4.22 -12.99 -22.02
CA GLY A 70 -4.44 -12.67 -23.43
C GLY A 70 -3.72 -11.41 -23.97
N LYS A 71 -3.08 -10.60 -23.10
CA LYS A 71 -2.39 -9.38 -23.53
C LYS A 71 -0.85 -9.44 -23.38
N GLY A 72 -0.34 -10.26 -22.47
CA GLY A 72 1.10 -10.42 -22.27
C GLY A 72 1.58 -10.15 -20.85
N THR A 73 2.88 -9.88 -20.73
CA THR A 73 3.56 -9.54 -19.46
C THR A 73 4.07 -8.11 -19.55
N PHE A 74 3.89 -7.35 -18.46
CA PHE A 74 4.12 -5.92 -18.41
C PHE A 74 5.04 -5.58 -17.24
N VAL A 75 5.75 -4.46 -17.32
CA VAL A 75 6.57 -3.91 -16.25
C VAL A 75 5.68 -3.40 -15.12
N ALA A 76 5.87 -3.93 -13.92
CA ALA A 76 5.12 -3.50 -12.75
C ALA A 76 5.66 -2.17 -12.22
N ARG A 77 4.76 -1.37 -11.65
CA ARG A 77 5.17 -0.18 -10.91
C ARG A 77 5.87 -0.58 -9.61
N PRO A 78 6.96 0.10 -9.23
CA PRO A 78 7.57 -0.13 -7.93
C PRO A 78 6.54 -0.01 -6.81
N LYS A 79 6.59 -0.94 -5.86
CA LYS A 79 5.72 -0.87 -4.69
C LYS A 79 6.18 0.25 -3.76
N ILE A 80 5.22 0.91 -3.13
CA ILE A 80 5.44 1.92 -2.11
C ILE A 80 5.78 1.19 -0.81
N GLU A 81 6.89 1.55 -0.18
CA GLU A 81 7.20 1.08 1.16
C GLU A 81 6.29 1.76 2.18
N MET A 82 5.55 0.94 2.92
CA MET A 82 4.64 1.43 3.94
C MET A 82 5.42 2.06 5.09
N PRO A 83 5.11 3.31 5.49
CA PRO A 83 5.81 3.93 6.60
C PRO A 83 5.46 3.25 7.92
N LEU A 84 6.49 2.80 8.66
CA LEU A 84 6.35 2.26 10.02
C LEU A 84 6.51 3.37 11.06
N ARG A 85 5.83 4.49 10.84
CA ARG A 85 5.81 5.67 11.72
C ARG A 85 4.47 6.38 11.62
N LEU A 86 4.16 7.22 12.60
CA LEU A 86 2.96 8.07 12.58
C LEU A 86 3.12 9.18 11.54
N VAL A 87 2.58 8.93 10.36
CA VAL A 87 2.45 9.91 9.29
C VAL A 87 1.10 9.74 8.63
N SER A 88 0.52 10.83 8.13
CA SER A 88 -0.70 10.76 7.35
C SER A 88 -0.39 10.22 5.94
N PHE A 89 -1.41 9.62 5.29
CA PHE A 89 -1.29 9.24 3.88
C PHE A 89 -0.88 10.43 2.99
N THR A 90 -1.41 11.62 3.28
CA THR A 90 -1.11 12.85 2.54
C THR A 90 0.37 13.20 2.61
N GLU A 91 0.94 13.21 3.82
CA GLU A 91 2.36 13.50 4.03
C GLU A 91 3.27 12.46 3.35
N ASP A 92 2.92 11.17 3.47
CA ASP A 92 3.69 10.09 2.84
C ASP A 92 3.71 10.24 1.31
N MET A 93 2.57 10.53 0.68
CA MET A 93 2.50 10.72 -0.77
C MET A 93 3.25 11.97 -1.21
N LEU A 94 3.12 13.09 -0.50
CA LEU A 94 3.87 14.32 -0.81
C LEU A 94 5.38 14.12 -0.69
N ALA A 95 5.84 13.42 0.35
CA ALA A 95 7.27 13.10 0.52
C ALA A 95 7.84 12.24 -0.62
N ARG A 96 6.99 11.52 -1.34
CA ARG A 96 7.34 10.72 -2.53
C ARG A 96 7.17 11.48 -3.85
N GLY A 97 6.79 12.76 -3.81
CA GLY A 97 6.53 13.56 -5.00
C GLY A 97 5.23 13.21 -5.73
N MET A 98 4.33 12.45 -5.09
CA MET A 98 3.03 12.08 -5.63
C MET A 98 1.96 13.08 -5.18
N ARG A 99 0.87 13.18 -5.94
CA ARG A 99 -0.28 14.02 -5.60
C ARG A 99 -1.31 13.21 -4.81
N PRO A 100 -1.42 13.42 -3.48
CA PRO A 100 -2.45 12.75 -2.68
C PRO A 100 -3.84 13.29 -3.00
N GLY A 101 -4.84 12.43 -2.98
CA GLY A 101 -6.25 12.78 -3.07
C GLY A 101 -7.11 11.95 -2.11
N ALA A 102 -8.33 12.40 -1.88
CA ALA A 102 -9.32 11.69 -1.08
C ALA A 102 -10.72 11.89 -1.66
N ILE A 103 -11.47 10.79 -1.72
CA ILE A 103 -12.89 10.78 -2.03
C ILE A 103 -13.62 10.33 -0.77
N ASP A 104 -14.47 11.19 -0.22
CA ASP A 104 -15.31 10.83 0.93
C ASP A 104 -16.38 9.83 0.48
N LEU A 105 -16.42 8.67 1.14
CA LEU A 105 -17.40 7.60 0.87
C LEU A 105 -18.55 7.63 1.88
N ASP A 106 -18.21 7.84 3.16
CA ASP A 106 -19.20 7.93 4.24
C ASP A 106 -18.66 8.79 5.39
N ARG A 107 -19.56 9.53 6.03
CA ARG A 107 -19.27 10.36 7.19
C ARG A 107 -20.48 10.40 8.11
N ARG A 108 -20.35 9.83 9.29
CA ARG A 108 -21.45 9.79 10.27
C ARG A 108 -20.95 9.68 11.69
N THR A 109 -21.81 10.03 12.65
CA THR A 109 -21.60 9.69 14.07
C THR A 109 -22.33 8.39 14.36
N LEU A 110 -21.66 7.50 15.10
CA LEU A 110 -22.21 6.23 15.56
C LEU A 110 -21.91 6.02 17.06
N PRO A 111 -22.75 5.28 17.77
CA PRO A 111 -22.46 4.92 19.15
C PRO A 111 -21.34 3.88 19.21
N ALA A 112 -20.44 3.99 20.18
CA ALA A 112 -19.39 3.01 20.42
C ALA A 112 -20.00 1.64 20.74
N ASP A 113 -19.73 0.66 19.91
CA ASP A 113 -19.96 -0.76 20.22
C ASP A 113 -18.91 -1.29 21.21
N ALA A 114 -19.02 -2.55 21.64
CA ALA A 114 -18.09 -3.15 22.59
C ALA A 114 -16.61 -3.13 22.12
N ARG A 115 -16.36 -3.19 20.81
CA ARG A 115 -15.02 -3.13 20.21
C ARG A 115 -14.45 -1.72 20.27
N LEU A 116 -15.23 -0.73 19.85
CA LEU A 116 -14.84 0.68 19.88
C LEU A 116 -14.72 1.19 21.31
N ALA A 117 -15.67 0.86 22.20
CA ALA A 117 -15.63 1.23 23.60
C ALA A 117 -14.35 0.74 24.29
N ARG A 118 -13.94 -0.52 24.03
CA ARG A 118 -12.68 -1.08 24.56
C ARG A 118 -11.45 -0.40 23.94
N ALA A 119 -11.46 -0.13 22.63
CA ALA A 119 -10.30 0.46 21.95
C ALA A 119 -10.04 1.91 22.37
N PHE A 120 -11.09 2.68 22.63
CA PHE A 120 -11.02 4.07 23.09
C PHE A 120 -11.03 4.22 24.61
N GLU A 121 -11.25 3.12 25.36
CA GLU A 121 -11.40 3.12 26.84
C GLU A 121 -12.54 4.04 27.31
N VAL A 122 -13.68 3.96 26.62
CA VAL A 122 -14.89 4.75 26.91
C VAL A 122 -16.10 3.85 27.16
N GLU A 123 -17.20 4.44 27.62
CA GLU A 123 -18.47 3.73 27.83
C GLU A 123 -19.11 3.30 26.50
N LEU A 124 -19.90 2.22 26.56
CA LEU A 124 -20.78 1.82 25.43
C LEU A 124 -21.71 2.98 25.06
N GLY A 125 -21.89 3.19 23.75
CA GLY A 125 -22.76 4.25 23.26
C GLY A 125 -22.10 5.63 23.18
N THR A 126 -20.84 5.79 23.66
CA THR A 126 -20.10 7.05 23.47
C THR A 126 -20.07 7.44 21.99
N PRO A 127 -20.37 8.71 21.64
CA PRO A 127 -20.39 9.15 20.25
C PRO A 127 -18.99 9.06 19.59
N ILE A 128 -18.91 8.39 18.45
CA ILE A 128 -17.73 8.23 17.62
C ILE A 128 -18.02 8.73 16.22
N HIS A 129 -17.16 9.57 15.65
CA HIS A 129 -17.20 9.92 14.25
C HIS A 129 -16.53 8.84 13.42
N LEU A 130 -17.23 8.31 12.42
CA LEU A 130 -16.69 7.49 11.36
C LEU A 130 -16.51 8.36 10.11
N ILE A 131 -15.31 8.30 9.54
CA ILE A 131 -14.98 8.91 8.26
C ILE A 131 -14.38 7.82 7.37
N GLU A 132 -15.09 7.47 6.31
CA GLU A 132 -14.62 6.49 5.32
C GLU A 132 -14.20 7.20 4.04
N ARG A 133 -12.96 6.97 3.60
CA ARG A 133 -12.39 7.64 2.42
C ARG A 133 -11.67 6.67 1.51
N LEU A 134 -11.83 6.86 0.20
CA LEU A 134 -10.93 6.29 -0.78
C LEU A 134 -9.73 7.23 -0.93
N ARG A 135 -8.53 6.73 -0.61
CA ARG A 135 -7.28 7.48 -0.77
C ARG A 135 -6.70 7.20 -2.14
N THR A 136 -6.30 8.28 -2.83
CA THR A 136 -5.69 8.19 -4.15
C THR A 136 -4.31 8.82 -4.17
N ALA A 137 -3.44 8.34 -5.07
CA ALA A 137 -2.17 8.98 -5.41
C ALA A 137 -2.09 9.12 -6.93
N ASP A 138 -1.85 10.34 -7.42
CA ASP A 138 -1.89 10.68 -8.85
C ASP A 138 -3.21 10.26 -9.54
N GLY A 139 -4.33 10.30 -8.79
CA GLY A 139 -5.66 9.91 -9.24
C GLY A 139 -5.95 8.40 -9.17
N GLU A 140 -4.96 7.56 -8.85
CA GLU A 140 -5.13 6.10 -8.76
C GLU A 140 -5.56 5.69 -7.34
N PRO A 141 -6.58 4.81 -7.18
CA PRO A 141 -6.96 4.25 -5.89
C PRO A 141 -5.81 3.48 -5.24
N MET A 142 -5.53 3.80 -3.97
CA MET A 142 -4.41 3.24 -3.22
C MET A 142 -4.85 2.50 -1.96
N ALA A 143 -5.80 3.09 -1.24
CA ALA A 143 -6.30 2.53 0.01
C ALA A 143 -7.73 2.97 0.32
N LEU A 144 -8.47 2.13 1.04
CA LEU A 144 -9.69 2.50 1.77
C LEU A 144 -9.31 2.76 3.22
N GLU A 145 -9.68 3.90 3.74
CA GLU A 145 -9.39 4.36 5.08
C GLU A 145 -10.69 4.57 5.85
N ARG A 146 -10.84 3.93 7.01
CA ARG A 146 -11.94 4.07 7.95
C ARG A 146 -11.38 4.60 9.25
N ALA A 147 -11.52 5.90 9.50
CA ALA A 147 -11.06 6.55 10.71
C ALA A 147 -12.24 6.70 11.68
N HIS A 148 -12.06 6.19 12.90
CA HIS A 148 -12.97 6.39 14.02
C HIS A 148 -12.31 7.37 14.98
N ILE A 149 -13.03 8.44 15.37
CA ILE A 149 -12.50 9.53 16.19
C ILE A 149 -13.50 9.83 17.30
N LEU A 150 -13.03 10.01 18.53
CA LEU A 150 -13.91 10.45 19.63
C LEU A 150 -14.58 11.78 19.28
N ALA A 151 -15.91 11.80 19.22
CA ALA A 151 -16.65 12.99 18.84
C ALA A 151 -16.43 14.17 19.80
N SER A 152 -16.16 13.86 21.07
CA SER A 152 -15.82 14.88 22.10
C SER A 152 -14.54 15.63 21.82
N LEU A 153 -13.58 15.02 21.10
CA LEU A 153 -12.30 15.65 20.75
C LEU A 153 -12.38 16.52 19.49
N ALA A 154 -13.37 16.27 18.62
CA ALA A 154 -13.54 16.99 17.36
C ALA A 154 -15.02 17.13 17.02
N PRO A 155 -15.83 17.89 17.79
CA PRO A 155 -17.30 17.83 17.78
C PRO A 155 -17.95 18.19 16.42
N ASP A 156 -17.37 19.12 15.66
CA ASP A 156 -17.88 19.57 14.35
C ASP A 156 -17.05 19.03 13.17
N LEU A 157 -16.30 17.96 13.36
CA LEU A 157 -15.42 17.38 12.33
C LEU A 157 -16.16 16.95 11.07
N LEU A 158 -17.38 16.45 11.22
CA LEU A 158 -18.20 15.99 10.09
C LEU A 158 -18.69 17.14 9.22
N ASP A 159 -18.75 18.36 9.74
CA ASP A 159 -19.15 19.57 9.00
C ASP A 159 -17.97 20.19 8.24
N ARG A 160 -16.74 19.76 8.54
CA ARG A 160 -15.53 20.25 7.90
C ARG A 160 -15.33 19.65 6.51
N ARG A 161 -14.87 20.45 5.58
CA ARG A 161 -14.43 19.95 4.27
C ARG A 161 -13.09 19.20 4.42
N LEU A 162 -13.11 17.89 4.19
CA LEU A 162 -11.94 17.01 4.25
C LEU A 162 -11.41 16.60 2.85
N ALA A 163 -12.18 16.89 1.78
CA ALA A 163 -11.77 16.58 0.42
C ALA A 163 -10.36 17.16 0.16
N ASP A 164 -9.47 16.34 -0.36
CA ASP A 164 -8.08 16.67 -0.68
C ASP A 164 -7.22 17.18 0.50
N ARG A 165 -7.68 17.04 1.74
CA ARG A 165 -6.95 17.45 2.93
C ARG A 165 -6.48 16.25 3.77
N SER A 166 -5.38 16.43 4.46
CA SER A 166 -4.96 15.48 5.49
C SER A 166 -5.94 15.53 6.66
N LEU A 167 -6.52 14.38 7.03
CA LEU A 167 -7.35 14.29 8.25
C LEU A 167 -6.52 14.68 9.47
N TYR A 168 -5.28 14.17 9.59
CA TYR A 168 -4.39 14.51 10.68
C TYR A 168 -4.07 16.00 10.71
N GLY A 169 -3.80 16.61 9.55
CA GLY A 169 -3.57 18.05 9.48
C GLY A 169 -4.79 18.89 9.89
N VAL A 170 -6.02 18.42 9.61
CA VAL A 170 -7.23 19.10 10.10
C VAL A 170 -7.40 18.91 11.61
N LEU A 171 -7.18 17.69 12.12
CA LEU A 171 -7.26 17.39 13.55
C LEU A 171 -6.26 18.22 14.36
N GLU A 172 -5.05 18.36 13.87
CA GLU A 172 -4.01 19.19 14.48
C GLU A 172 -4.36 20.68 14.41
N ALA A 173 -4.61 21.21 13.20
CA ALA A 173 -4.78 22.63 12.99
C ALA A 173 -6.06 23.23 13.60
N VAL A 174 -7.14 22.44 13.71
CA VAL A 174 -8.44 22.92 14.19
C VAL A 174 -8.71 22.54 15.64
N TYR A 175 -8.30 21.34 16.06
CA TYR A 175 -8.61 20.79 17.36
C TYR A 175 -7.39 20.63 18.28
N GLY A 176 -6.18 20.95 17.78
CA GLY A 176 -4.94 20.78 18.54
C GLY A 176 -4.56 19.32 18.82
N LEU A 177 -5.17 18.37 18.09
CA LEU A 177 -4.92 16.94 18.26
C LEU A 177 -3.65 16.54 17.51
N VAL A 178 -2.54 16.57 18.23
CA VAL A 178 -1.24 16.08 17.75
C VAL A 178 -1.09 14.64 18.22
N PHE A 179 -0.94 13.70 17.28
CA PHE A 179 -0.67 12.31 17.62
C PHE A 179 0.81 12.12 17.97
N ASP A 180 1.10 11.81 19.22
CA ASP A 180 2.45 11.65 19.78
C ASP A 180 2.88 10.20 19.92
N ALA A 181 1.94 9.26 19.94
CA ALA A 181 2.19 7.82 20.02
C ALA A 181 1.16 7.04 19.19
N GLY A 182 1.48 5.80 18.86
CA GLY A 182 0.56 4.89 18.19
C GLY A 182 1.08 3.47 18.16
N ASP A 183 0.17 2.53 17.99
CA ASP A 183 0.48 1.15 17.62
C ASP A 183 -0.23 0.77 16.32
N GLN A 184 0.35 -0.16 15.59
CA GLN A 184 -0.18 -0.60 14.31
C GLN A 184 0.02 -2.10 14.14
N THR A 185 -1.05 -2.76 13.71
CA THR A 185 -1.00 -4.15 13.22
C THR A 185 -1.18 -4.15 11.71
N ILE A 186 -0.40 -4.95 11.02
CA ILE A 186 -0.50 -5.16 9.57
C ILE A 186 -0.74 -6.63 9.32
N ASP A 187 -1.90 -6.96 8.77
CA ASP A 187 -2.28 -8.31 8.40
C ASP A 187 -2.38 -8.45 6.87
N ALA A 188 -2.23 -9.65 6.36
CA ALA A 188 -2.57 -9.99 4.99
C ALA A 188 -4.04 -10.39 4.88
N GLY A 189 -4.70 -9.96 3.80
CA GLY A 189 -6.09 -10.30 3.54
C GLY A 189 -6.42 -10.41 2.07
N LEU A 190 -7.67 -10.70 1.78
CA LEU A 190 -8.22 -10.69 0.43
C LEU A 190 -9.33 -9.64 0.35
N ALA A 191 -9.31 -8.85 -0.72
CA ALA A 191 -10.33 -7.84 -0.97
C ALA A 191 -11.71 -8.48 -1.14
N ASP A 192 -12.68 -8.04 -0.35
CA ASP A 192 -14.08 -8.40 -0.56
C ASP A 192 -14.66 -7.70 -1.80
N ALA A 193 -15.95 -7.90 -2.09
CA ALA A 193 -16.57 -7.32 -3.27
C ALA A 193 -16.68 -5.79 -3.20
N THR A 194 -16.81 -5.22 -2.01
CA THR A 194 -16.96 -3.77 -1.78
C THR A 194 -15.61 -3.09 -1.87
N ASP A 195 -14.61 -3.57 -1.13
CA ASP A 195 -13.25 -3.05 -1.15
C ASP A 195 -12.64 -3.15 -2.56
N ALA A 196 -12.84 -4.30 -3.23
CA ALA A 196 -12.35 -4.52 -4.60
C ALA A 196 -12.91 -3.50 -5.60
N ARG A 197 -14.20 -3.17 -5.49
CA ARG A 197 -14.86 -2.17 -6.35
C ARG A 197 -14.26 -0.77 -6.15
N HIS A 198 -14.13 -0.33 -4.91
CA HIS A 198 -13.56 0.99 -4.61
C HIS A 198 -12.08 1.09 -4.97
N LEU A 199 -11.31 0.03 -4.73
CA LEU A 199 -9.89 -0.01 -5.03
C LEU A 199 -9.57 -0.28 -6.51
N HIS A 200 -10.59 -0.53 -7.36
CA HIS A 200 -10.45 -0.88 -8.77
C HIS A 200 -9.54 -2.11 -8.99
N ILE A 201 -9.68 -3.13 -8.14
CA ILE A 201 -8.94 -4.40 -8.23
C ILE A 201 -9.90 -5.59 -8.36
N PRO A 202 -9.49 -6.74 -8.87
CA PRO A 202 -10.32 -7.94 -8.88
C PRO A 202 -10.71 -8.37 -7.45
N ARG A 203 -11.94 -8.91 -7.29
CA ARG A 203 -12.34 -9.54 -6.03
C ARG A 203 -11.36 -10.66 -5.68
N GLY A 204 -10.99 -10.75 -4.40
CA GLY A 204 -10.02 -11.74 -3.93
C GLY A 204 -8.56 -11.37 -4.20
N SER A 205 -8.28 -10.17 -4.71
CA SER A 205 -6.91 -9.66 -4.77
C SER A 205 -6.31 -9.54 -3.37
N ALA A 206 -5.01 -9.79 -3.26
CA ALA A 206 -4.29 -9.59 -2.00
C ALA A 206 -4.32 -8.13 -1.57
N VAL A 207 -4.53 -7.90 -0.29
CA VAL A 207 -4.50 -6.58 0.36
C VAL A 207 -3.73 -6.65 1.67
N LEU A 208 -3.23 -5.49 2.12
CA LEU A 208 -2.70 -5.30 3.46
C LEU A 208 -3.79 -4.63 4.30
N LEU A 209 -4.13 -5.26 5.43
CA LEU A 209 -5.13 -4.76 6.38
C LEU A 209 -4.40 -4.12 7.55
N LEU A 210 -4.53 -2.81 7.69
CA LEU A 210 -3.92 -2.03 8.73
C LEU A 210 -4.94 -1.69 9.80
N ARG A 211 -4.59 -1.93 11.07
CA ARG A 211 -5.30 -1.42 12.24
C ARG A 211 -4.34 -0.58 13.04
N ARG A 212 -4.67 0.69 13.24
CA ARG A 212 -3.83 1.64 13.97
C ARG A 212 -4.63 2.24 15.11
N ARG A 213 -4.01 2.39 16.27
CA ARG A 213 -4.47 3.29 17.32
C ARG A 213 -3.52 4.46 17.40
N SER A 214 -4.05 5.66 17.39
CA SER A 214 -3.27 6.90 17.50
C SER A 214 -3.65 7.61 18.79
N PHE A 215 -2.63 8.00 19.54
CA PHE A 215 -2.79 8.58 20.87
C PHE A 215 -2.38 10.05 20.86
N THR A 216 -3.02 10.83 21.72
CA THR A 216 -2.64 12.19 22.06
C THR A 216 -2.63 12.31 23.59
N ASN A 217 -1.49 12.70 24.17
CA ASN A 217 -1.32 12.80 25.64
C ASN A 217 -1.80 11.53 26.38
N GLY A 218 -1.49 10.35 25.86
CA GLY A 218 -1.85 9.06 26.44
C GLY A 218 -3.31 8.63 26.22
N THR A 219 -4.16 9.44 25.61
CA THR A 219 -5.55 9.09 25.28
C THR A 219 -5.64 8.59 23.85
N CYS A 220 -6.30 7.43 23.61
CA CYS A 220 -6.61 6.95 22.28
C CYS A 220 -7.64 7.89 21.64
N ALA A 221 -7.22 8.67 20.64
CA ALA A 221 -8.07 9.65 20.00
C ALA A 221 -8.56 9.19 18.62
N GLU A 222 -7.85 8.24 17.98
CA GLU A 222 -8.23 7.69 16.66
C GLU A 222 -7.98 6.18 16.62
N LEU A 223 -8.93 5.47 16.00
CA LEU A 223 -8.79 4.09 15.58
C LEU A 223 -8.96 4.02 14.06
N GLY A 224 -7.85 3.82 13.37
CA GLY A 224 -7.81 3.67 11.90
C GLY A 224 -7.89 2.19 11.51
N VAL A 225 -8.76 1.89 10.54
CA VAL A 225 -8.82 0.59 9.86
C VAL A 225 -8.69 0.87 8.36
N SER A 226 -7.64 0.36 7.74
CA SER A 226 -7.37 0.66 6.34
C SER A 226 -7.05 -0.59 5.54
N THR A 227 -7.57 -0.65 4.31
CA THR A 227 -7.30 -1.69 3.34
C THR A 227 -6.43 -1.13 2.23
N TYR A 228 -5.17 -1.55 2.16
CA TYR A 228 -4.21 -1.10 1.14
C TYR A 228 -4.03 -2.13 0.04
N ARG A 229 -3.87 -1.70 -1.18
CA ARG A 229 -3.57 -2.57 -2.33
C ARG A 229 -2.17 -3.18 -2.18
N ALA A 230 -2.07 -4.52 -2.10
CA ALA A 230 -0.78 -5.22 -1.97
C ALA A 230 0.03 -5.27 -3.29
N ASP A 231 -0.59 -4.96 -4.43
CA ASP A 231 0.11 -4.74 -5.70
C ASP A 231 0.83 -3.37 -5.75
N ARG A 232 0.44 -2.42 -4.85
CA ARG A 232 0.99 -1.07 -4.76
C ARG A 232 1.85 -0.84 -3.53
N TYR A 233 1.66 -1.62 -2.47
CA TYR A 233 2.35 -1.46 -1.19
C TYR A 233 3.11 -2.71 -0.77
N GLN A 234 4.18 -2.50 -0.05
CA GLN A 234 4.95 -3.52 0.66
C GLN A 234 5.39 -2.99 2.03
N VAL A 235 5.69 -3.90 2.94
CA VAL A 235 6.33 -3.57 4.22
C VAL A 235 7.80 -3.92 4.09
N HIS A 236 8.67 -2.94 4.35
CA HIS A 236 10.11 -3.13 4.40
C HIS A 236 10.64 -2.60 5.73
N THR A 237 11.47 -3.36 6.41
CA THR A 237 12.16 -2.93 7.62
C THR A 237 13.59 -3.44 7.58
N ALA A 238 14.54 -2.59 7.97
CA ALA A 238 15.92 -2.99 8.17
C ALA A 238 16.04 -3.78 9.48
N LEU A 239 16.70 -4.93 9.45
CA LEU A 239 16.96 -5.73 10.64
C LEU A 239 18.43 -5.52 11.05
N GLY A 240 18.64 -5.08 12.30
CA GLY A 240 19.96 -4.99 12.93
C GLY A 240 20.20 -6.19 13.85
N HIS A 241 21.48 -6.52 14.09
CA HIS A 241 21.81 -7.46 15.15
C HIS A 241 21.51 -6.82 16.53
N PRO A 242 20.86 -7.54 17.46
CA PRO A 242 20.71 -7.04 18.81
C PRO A 242 22.10 -6.78 19.41
N PRO A 243 22.27 -5.71 20.25
CA PRO A 243 23.54 -5.48 20.91
C PRO A 243 23.91 -6.71 21.72
N THR A 244 25.14 -7.23 21.51
CA THR A 244 25.70 -8.30 22.35
C THR A 244 25.64 -7.84 23.81
N ARG A 245 24.86 -8.53 24.63
CA ARG A 245 24.90 -8.31 26.08
C ARG A 245 26.32 -8.65 26.57
N SER A 246 27.04 -7.62 26.99
CA SER A 246 28.31 -7.76 27.73
C SER A 246 28.01 -8.23 29.12
#